data_ada211d897e53972bfc908ef58a18542
#
_entry.id   ada211d897e53972bfc908ef58a18542
#
_cell.length_a   1.000
_cell.length_b   1.000
_cell.length_c   1.000
_cell.angle_alpha   90.00
_cell.angle_beta   90.00
_cell.angle_gamma   90.00
#
_symmetry.space_group_name_H-M   'P 1'
#
loop_
_entity.id
_entity.type
_entity.pdbx_description
1 polymer ?
#
loop_
_entity_poly.entity_id
_entity_poly.type
_entity_poly.pdbx_seq_one_letter_code
_entity_poly.pdbx_strand_id
1 'polypeptide(L)'
;MKVTEVLQVLSDSTRLRMLRLLGQEELSVAELQEILEMGQSRISSHLSLLRRYEMVIDRKEGKKTFYTLILGGSKQFELVRIALEVDSDEEFWNTDQSALQRIIERRMRASEQYFDEVAGRLGKNYVPGRSWDAIGHFLLRLVPKIIIADLGAGEGMISQLLAERAKTVYCIDRSKSMVRLGLELAKKNGLSNLNYKLGDLEKVPLQDNSVDLALMSQSLHHAERPNVALQEAFRILKPGGQLIVIDLKQHQFEKARQLYSDRWLGFAENEL
;
A
#
# COMPACT_ATOMS: atom_id res chain seq x y z
N MET A 1 -26.95 -23.01 5.20
CA MET A 1 -26.87 -22.63 3.79
C MET A 1 -26.76 -23.88 2.94
N LYS A 2 -27.56 -24.01 1.88
CA LYS A 2 -27.53 -25.19 1.00
C LYS A 2 -26.46 -25.01 -0.08
N VAL A 3 -25.73 -26.07 -0.42
CA VAL A 3 -24.69 -26.03 -1.47
C VAL A 3 -25.28 -25.61 -2.83
N THR A 4 -26.50 -26.02 -3.11
CA THR A 4 -27.20 -25.65 -4.35
C THR A 4 -27.42 -24.14 -4.51
N GLU A 5 -27.67 -23.44 -3.40
CA GLU A 5 -27.81 -21.99 -3.38
C GLU A 5 -26.46 -21.30 -3.68
N VAL A 6 -25.37 -21.80 -3.10
CA VAL A 6 -24.00 -21.31 -3.36
C VAL A 6 -23.64 -21.51 -4.83
N LEU A 7 -23.85 -22.71 -5.36
CA LEU A 7 -23.59 -23.01 -6.78
C LEU A 7 -24.44 -22.13 -7.71
N GLN A 8 -25.70 -21.85 -7.35
CA GLN A 8 -26.55 -20.92 -8.13
C GLN A 8 -26.01 -19.49 -8.09
N VAL A 9 -25.41 -19.05 -6.99
CA VAL A 9 -24.72 -17.75 -6.94
C VAL A 9 -23.50 -17.75 -7.84
N LEU A 10 -22.74 -18.82 -7.88
CA LEU A 10 -21.53 -18.93 -8.70
C LEU A 10 -21.80 -19.25 -10.18
N SER A 11 -23.02 -19.57 -10.58
CA SER A 11 -23.37 -19.87 -11.97
C SER A 11 -23.51 -18.64 -12.90
N ASP A 12 -23.36 -17.45 -12.38
CA ASP A 12 -23.46 -16.21 -13.14
C ASP A 12 -22.08 -15.66 -13.47
N SER A 13 -21.75 -15.47 -14.74
CA SER A 13 -20.45 -15.02 -15.21
C SER A 13 -20.05 -13.65 -14.66
N THR A 14 -21.01 -12.72 -14.51
CA THR A 14 -20.73 -11.40 -13.92
C THR A 14 -20.24 -11.52 -12.48
N ARG A 15 -20.86 -12.41 -11.69
CA ARG A 15 -20.43 -12.62 -10.30
C ARG A 15 -19.07 -13.28 -10.21
N LEU A 16 -18.74 -14.22 -11.10
CA LEU A 16 -17.41 -14.79 -11.18
C LEU A 16 -16.36 -13.74 -11.53
N ARG A 17 -16.63 -12.89 -12.53
CA ARG A 17 -15.77 -11.75 -12.88
C ARG A 17 -15.56 -10.81 -11.67
N MET A 18 -16.63 -10.45 -10.96
CA MET A 18 -16.54 -9.62 -9.75
C MET A 18 -15.70 -10.27 -8.65
N LEU A 19 -15.92 -11.56 -8.35
CA LEU A 19 -15.15 -12.29 -7.35
C LEU A 19 -13.67 -12.36 -7.72
N ARG A 20 -13.34 -12.55 -9.00
CA ARG A 20 -11.99 -12.59 -9.52
C ARG A 20 -11.27 -11.24 -9.37
N LEU A 21 -11.96 -10.14 -9.65
CA LEU A 21 -11.45 -8.78 -9.45
C LEU A 21 -11.26 -8.47 -7.95
N LEU A 22 -12.28 -8.76 -7.14
CA LEU A 22 -12.26 -8.51 -5.69
C LEU A 22 -11.28 -9.41 -4.92
N GLY A 23 -10.83 -10.50 -5.54
CA GLY A 23 -9.75 -11.34 -5.02
C GLY A 23 -8.37 -10.76 -5.23
N GLN A 24 -8.22 -9.78 -6.13
CA GLN A 24 -6.95 -9.11 -6.42
C GLN A 24 -6.84 -7.76 -5.75
N GLU A 25 -7.95 -6.98 -5.79
CA GLU A 25 -7.97 -5.61 -5.29
C GLU A 25 -9.30 -5.29 -4.58
N GLU A 26 -9.23 -4.46 -3.57
CA GLU A 26 -10.39 -3.85 -2.95
C GLU A 26 -10.95 -2.77 -3.91
N LEU A 27 -12.21 -2.94 -4.35
CA LEU A 27 -12.82 -2.07 -5.35
C LEU A 27 -14.11 -1.44 -4.84
N SER A 28 -14.30 -0.18 -5.18
CA SER A 28 -15.56 0.52 -4.96
C SER A 28 -16.62 0.15 -6.02
N VAL A 29 -17.90 0.44 -5.72
CA VAL A 29 -19.00 0.25 -6.68
C VAL A 29 -18.72 0.99 -8.00
N ALA A 30 -18.19 2.21 -7.93
CA ALA A 30 -17.89 3.01 -9.12
C ALA A 30 -16.78 2.40 -9.97
N GLU A 31 -15.75 1.82 -9.35
CA GLU A 31 -14.67 1.15 -10.06
C GLU A 31 -15.13 -0.16 -10.69
N LEU A 32 -15.97 -0.94 -10.00
CA LEU A 32 -16.59 -2.12 -10.59
C LEU A 32 -17.50 -1.78 -11.78
N GLN A 33 -18.23 -0.65 -11.73
CA GLN A 33 -18.99 -0.16 -12.87
C GLN A 33 -18.10 0.14 -14.07
N GLU A 34 -16.96 0.80 -13.83
CA GLU A 34 -15.99 1.16 -14.86
C GLU A 34 -15.34 -0.08 -15.49
N ILE A 35 -14.93 -1.06 -14.67
CA ILE A 35 -14.27 -2.29 -15.15
C ILE A 35 -15.24 -3.15 -15.95
N LEU A 36 -16.45 -3.37 -15.40
CA LEU A 36 -17.42 -4.31 -15.96
C LEU A 36 -18.36 -3.67 -16.98
N GLU A 37 -18.26 -2.35 -17.18
CA GLU A 37 -19.14 -1.56 -18.04
C GLU A 37 -20.64 -1.74 -17.73
N MET A 38 -20.97 -1.78 -16.43
CA MET A 38 -22.32 -2.07 -15.95
C MET A 38 -22.89 -0.95 -15.12
N GLY A 39 -24.21 -0.79 -15.17
CA GLY A 39 -24.93 0.19 -14.34
C GLY A 39 -24.89 -0.12 -12.84
N GLN A 40 -24.90 0.95 -12.01
CA GLN A 40 -24.78 0.87 -10.56
C GLN A 40 -25.79 -0.10 -9.90
N SER A 41 -27.03 -0.09 -10.31
CA SER A 41 -28.08 -0.93 -9.72
C SER A 41 -27.79 -2.43 -9.89
N ARG A 42 -27.25 -2.83 -11.06
CA ARG A 42 -26.86 -4.23 -11.32
C ARG A 42 -25.66 -4.62 -10.49
N ILE A 43 -24.61 -3.80 -10.46
CA ILE A 43 -23.43 -4.01 -9.60
C ILE A 43 -23.84 -4.16 -8.14
N SER A 44 -24.66 -3.24 -7.62
CA SER A 44 -25.13 -3.26 -6.24
C SER A 44 -25.97 -4.50 -5.91
N SER A 45 -26.78 -4.96 -6.86
CA SER A 45 -27.57 -6.19 -6.71
C SER A 45 -26.68 -7.43 -6.61
N HIS A 46 -25.66 -7.55 -7.48
CA HIS A 46 -24.70 -8.63 -7.43
C HIS A 46 -23.88 -8.61 -6.13
N LEU A 47 -23.37 -7.44 -5.72
CA LEU A 47 -22.61 -7.28 -4.46
C LEU A 47 -23.47 -7.63 -3.24
N SER A 48 -24.73 -7.22 -3.20
CA SER A 48 -25.66 -7.55 -2.12
C SER A 48 -25.88 -9.06 -2.00
N LEU A 49 -25.96 -9.76 -3.13
CA LEU A 49 -26.08 -11.20 -3.17
C LEU A 49 -24.78 -11.88 -2.71
N LEU A 50 -23.62 -11.47 -3.25
CA LEU A 50 -22.33 -12.01 -2.86
C LEU A 50 -22.05 -11.81 -1.36
N ARG A 51 -22.39 -10.64 -0.82
CA ARG A 51 -22.29 -10.34 0.61
C ARG A 51 -23.21 -11.21 1.46
N ARG A 52 -24.47 -11.40 1.02
CA ARG A 52 -25.44 -12.27 1.71
C ARG A 52 -24.94 -13.70 1.84
N TYR A 53 -24.17 -14.19 0.88
CA TYR A 53 -23.57 -15.52 0.88
C TYR A 53 -22.13 -15.53 1.43
N GLU A 54 -21.73 -14.46 2.13
CA GLU A 54 -20.43 -14.36 2.80
C GLU A 54 -19.23 -14.64 1.87
N MET A 55 -19.34 -14.23 0.61
CA MET A 55 -18.25 -14.33 -0.38
C MET A 55 -17.41 -13.05 -0.43
N VAL A 56 -18.01 -11.91 -0.10
CA VAL A 56 -17.34 -10.60 -0.05
C VAL A 56 -17.65 -9.89 1.25
N ILE A 57 -16.71 -9.07 1.71
CA ILE A 57 -16.87 -8.13 2.82
C ILE A 57 -16.84 -6.71 2.27
N ASP A 58 -17.56 -5.80 2.93
CA ASP A 58 -17.56 -4.37 2.60
C ASP A 58 -16.94 -3.53 3.70
N ARG A 59 -16.28 -2.45 3.27
CA ARG A 59 -15.73 -1.41 4.11
C ARG A 59 -16.22 -0.04 3.62
N LYS A 60 -16.73 0.76 4.53
CA LYS A 60 -17.16 2.14 4.22
C LYS A 60 -16.01 3.11 4.39
N GLU A 61 -15.91 4.03 3.45
CA GLU A 61 -14.91 5.09 3.44
C GLU A 61 -15.56 6.39 2.95
N GLY A 62 -15.93 7.26 3.88
CA GLY A 62 -16.68 8.47 3.56
C GLY A 62 -18.01 8.13 2.85
N LYS A 63 -18.15 8.60 1.61
CA LYS A 63 -19.32 8.31 0.76
C LYS A 63 -19.17 7.06 -0.11
N LYS A 64 -18.01 6.41 -0.08
CA LYS A 64 -17.72 5.23 -0.89
C LYS A 64 -17.86 3.97 -0.03
N THR A 65 -18.23 2.88 -0.67
CA THR A 65 -18.18 1.54 -0.09
C THR A 65 -17.29 0.70 -1.00
N PHE A 66 -16.28 0.11 -0.39
CA PHE A 66 -15.33 -0.79 -1.03
C PHE A 66 -15.66 -2.22 -0.67
N TYR A 67 -15.34 -3.13 -1.56
CA TYR A 67 -15.59 -4.55 -1.40
C TYR A 67 -14.32 -5.34 -1.68
N THR A 68 -14.12 -6.43 -0.96
CA THR A 68 -13.04 -7.39 -1.20
C THR A 68 -13.55 -8.82 -1.01
N LEU A 69 -12.89 -9.78 -1.63
CA LEU A 69 -13.15 -11.21 -1.44
C LEU A 69 -12.78 -11.61 -0.01
N ILE A 70 -13.64 -12.40 0.64
CA ILE A 70 -13.29 -13.01 1.93
C ILE A 70 -12.28 -14.13 1.67
N LEU A 71 -11.06 -13.99 2.22
CA LEU A 71 -9.98 -14.95 2.09
C LEU A 71 -9.95 -15.90 3.28
N GLY A 72 -10.00 -17.20 3.02
CA GLY A 72 -9.66 -18.27 3.97
C GLY A 72 -10.81 -18.86 4.81
N GLY A 73 -10.60 -20.12 5.20
CA GLY A 73 -11.26 -20.84 6.29
C GLY A 73 -12.69 -21.35 6.09
N SER A 74 -13.47 -20.82 5.18
CA SER A 74 -14.85 -21.27 4.97
C SER A 74 -14.99 -22.22 3.79
N LYS A 75 -15.97 -23.15 3.90
CA LYS A 75 -16.33 -24.04 2.76
C LYS A 75 -16.80 -23.24 1.53
N GLN A 76 -17.36 -22.07 1.74
CA GLN A 76 -17.77 -21.15 0.66
C GLN A 76 -16.55 -20.65 -0.10
N PHE A 77 -15.49 -20.27 0.60
CA PHE A 77 -14.25 -19.82 -0.03
C PHE A 77 -13.64 -20.92 -0.92
N GLU A 78 -13.63 -22.17 -0.46
CA GLU A 78 -13.16 -23.30 -1.28
C GLU A 78 -13.97 -23.47 -2.56
N LEU A 79 -15.30 -23.32 -2.50
CA LEU A 79 -16.15 -23.36 -3.70
C LEU A 79 -15.88 -22.18 -4.64
N VAL A 80 -15.68 -20.98 -4.11
CA VAL A 80 -15.32 -19.80 -4.91
C VAL A 80 -13.97 -20.03 -5.59
N ARG A 81 -12.95 -20.51 -4.85
CA ARG A 81 -11.63 -20.80 -5.39
C ARG A 81 -11.68 -21.79 -6.55
N ILE A 82 -12.37 -22.90 -6.35
CA ILE A 82 -12.55 -23.93 -7.39
C ILE A 82 -13.29 -23.35 -8.60
N ALA A 83 -14.37 -22.58 -8.38
CA ALA A 83 -15.11 -21.96 -9.49
C ALA A 83 -14.23 -21.01 -10.30
N LEU A 84 -13.39 -20.20 -9.65
CA LEU A 84 -12.48 -19.27 -10.30
C LEU A 84 -11.31 -19.97 -11.03
N GLU A 85 -10.90 -21.15 -10.57
CA GLU A 85 -9.86 -21.96 -11.24
C GLU A 85 -10.40 -22.67 -12.49
N VAL A 86 -11.68 -23.10 -12.46
CA VAL A 86 -12.30 -23.80 -13.59
C VAL A 86 -12.83 -22.84 -14.66
N ASP A 87 -13.16 -21.60 -14.26
CA ASP A 87 -13.68 -20.59 -15.17
C ASP A 87 -12.58 -20.11 -16.15
N SER A 88 -12.73 -20.48 -17.41
CA SER A 88 -11.75 -20.26 -18.49
C SER A 88 -12.12 -19.12 -19.45
N ASP A 89 -12.92 -18.17 -19.00
CA ASP A 89 -13.36 -17.03 -19.83
C ASP A 89 -12.21 -16.02 -20.00
N GLU A 90 -11.26 -16.33 -20.91
CA GLU A 90 -10.05 -15.54 -21.15
C GLU A 90 -10.35 -14.18 -21.80
N GLU A 91 -11.41 -14.08 -22.61
CA GLU A 91 -11.72 -12.85 -23.35
C GLU A 91 -12.10 -11.71 -22.40
N PHE A 92 -13.06 -11.95 -21.49
CA PHE A 92 -13.42 -10.96 -20.48
C PHE A 92 -12.32 -10.75 -19.46
N TRP A 93 -11.56 -11.79 -19.14
CA TRP A 93 -10.48 -11.70 -18.18
C TRP A 93 -9.42 -10.66 -18.60
N ASN A 94 -8.92 -10.72 -19.83
CA ASN A 94 -7.91 -9.79 -20.33
C ASN A 94 -8.42 -8.33 -20.36
N THR A 95 -9.69 -8.15 -20.71
CA THR A 95 -10.33 -6.84 -20.70
C THR A 95 -10.46 -6.28 -19.29
N ASP A 96 -10.95 -7.09 -18.35
CA ASP A 96 -11.12 -6.75 -16.95
C ASP A 96 -9.78 -6.42 -16.28
N GLN A 97 -8.74 -7.21 -16.54
CA GLN A 97 -7.38 -6.97 -16.04
C GLN A 97 -6.80 -5.64 -16.54
N SER A 98 -6.99 -5.36 -17.84
CA SER A 98 -6.54 -4.09 -18.41
C SER A 98 -7.26 -2.89 -17.81
N ALA A 99 -8.55 -3.03 -17.52
CA ALA A 99 -9.32 -1.99 -16.86
C ALA A 99 -8.93 -1.82 -15.38
N LEU A 100 -8.73 -2.92 -14.66
CA LEU A 100 -8.24 -2.92 -13.28
C LEU A 100 -6.88 -2.23 -13.18
N GLN A 101 -5.95 -2.57 -14.08
CA GLN A 101 -4.62 -1.96 -14.11
C GLN A 101 -4.69 -0.43 -14.30
N ARG A 102 -5.56 0.07 -15.18
CA ARG A 102 -5.78 1.52 -15.34
C ARG A 102 -6.28 2.20 -14.06
N ILE A 103 -7.14 1.52 -13.30
CA ILE A 103 -7.62 2.06 -12.01
C ILE A 103 -6.47 2.13 -11.00
N ILE A 104 -5.68 1.07 -10.88
CA ILE A 104 -4.51 1.03 -9.99
C ILE A 104 -3.53 2.16 -10.35
N GLU A 105 -3.19 2.29 -11.62
CA GLU A 105 -2.28 3.36 -12.09
C GLU A 105 -2.84 4.76 -11.80
N ARG A 106 -4.15 4.97 -11.99
CA ARG A 106 -4.81 6.25 -11.67
C ARG A 106 -4.70 6.57 -10.17
N ARG A 107 -4.91 5.57 -9.30
CA ARG A 107 -4.75 5.73 -7.85
C ARG A 107 -3.31 6.07 -7.48
N MET A 108 -2.33 5.38 -8.10
CA MET A 108 -0.90 5.65 -7.90
C MET A 108 -0.53 7.08 -8.30
N ARG A 109 -0.94 7.52 -9.50
CA ARG A 109 -0.67 8.89 -9.99
C ARG A 109 -1.26 9.97 -9.09
N ALA A 110 -2.48 9.76 -8.58
CA ALA A 110 -3.10 10.72 -7.66
C ALA A 110 -2.30 10.89 -6.36
N SER A 111 -1.73 9.80 -5.86
CA SER A 111 -0.86 9.83 -4.68
C SER A 111 0.50 10.48 -4.98
N GLU A 112 1.12 10.17 -6.13
CA GLU A 112 2.36 10.82 -6.57
C GLU A 112 2.18 12.34 -6.68
N GLN A 113 1.09 12.77 -7.33
CA GLN A 113 0.78 14.20 -7.49
C GLN A 113 0.66 14.90 -6.13
N TYR A 114 0.00 14.29 -5.14
CA TYR A 114 -0.07 14.86 -3.80
C TYR A 114 1.33 15.09 -3.20
N PHE A 115 2.22 14.08 -3.27
CA PHE A 115 3.57 14.23 -2.71
C PHE A 115 4.42 15.24 -3.48
N ASP A 116 4.23 15.34 -4.80
CA ASP A 116 4.87 16.36 -5.61
C ASP A 116 4.44 17.79 -5.21
N GLU A 117 3.16 17.97 -4.88
CA GLU A 117 2.62 19.26 -4.43
C GLU A 117 3.10 19.67 -3.03
N VAL A 118 3.33 18.69 -2.12
CA VAL A 118 3.75 18.96 -0.74
C VAL A 118 5.27 18.88 -0.54
N ALA A 119 6.03 18.55 -1.59
CA ALA A 119 7.49 18.50 -1.54
C ALA A 119 8.08 19.82 -1.01
N GLY A 120 8.99 19.74 -0.04
CA GLY A 120 9.60 20.89 0.65
C GLY A 120 8.76 21.51 1.77
N ARG A 121 7.53 21.05 1.97
CA ARG A 121 6.64 21.53 3.06
C ARG A 121 6.34 20.47 4.10
N LEU A 122 6.61 19.21 3.82
CA LEU A 122 6.25 18.06 4.67
C LEU A 122 6.85 18.19 6.08
N GLY A 123 8.13 18.48 6.19
CA GLY A 123 8.81 18.63 7.49
C GLY A 123 8.37 19.83 8.31
N LYS A 124 7.79 20.88 7.65
CA LYS A 124 7.32 22.08 8.35
C LYS A 124 5.92 21.93 8.94
N ASN A 125 5.08 21.14 8.30
CA ASN A 125 3.65 21.07 8.64
C ASN A 125 3.24 19.75 9.34
N TYR A 126 4.06 18.70 9.24
CA TYR A 126 3.68 17.34 9.66
C TYR A 126 4.39 16.84 10.91
N VAL A 127 5.44 17.51 11.37
CA VAL A 127 6.21 17.04 12.55
C VAL A 127 5.74 17.77 13.79
N PRO A 128 5.05 17.10 14.71
CA PRO A 128 4.73 17.70 16.01
C PRO A 128 5.99 17.80 16.86
N GLY A 129 6.53 19.02 16.93
CA GLY A 129 7.47 19.44 17.97
C GLY A 129 8.96 19.16 17.72
N ARG A 130 9.79 20.18 17.89
CA ARG A 130 11.25 20.13 17.80
C ARG A 130 11.95 19.22 18.85
N SER A 131 11.20 18.76 19.87
CA SER A 131 11.71 17.82 20.89
C SER A 131 12.13 16.46 20.34
N TRP A 132 11.58 16.04 19.20
CA TRP A 132 11.95 14.80 18.51
C TRP A 132 13.37 14.85 17.95
N ASP A 133 13.87 16.01 17.55
CA ASP A 133 15.23 16.16 17.03
C ASP A 133 16.28 15.77 18.09
N ALA A 134 16.12 16.24 19.31
CA ALA A 134 17.06 15.92 20.40
C ALA A 134 17.05 14.43 20.77
N ILE A 135 15.85 13.82 20.84
CA ILE A 135 15.71 12.37 21.10
C ILE A 135 16.29 11.57 19.93
N GLY A 136 16.01 11.98 18.70
CA GLY A 136 16.57 11.37 17.50
C GLY A 136 18.09 11.35 17.51
N HIS A 137 18.72 12.47 17.76
CA HIS A 137 20.19 12.58 17.87
C HIS A 137 20.77 11.74 19.01
N PHE A 138 20.09 11.66 20.15
CA PHE A 138 20.50 10.79 21.25
C PHE A 138 20.45 9.31 20.85
N LEU A 139 19.32 8.84 20.30
CA LEU A 139 19.13 7.44 19.88
C LEU A 139 20.10 7.03 18.76
N LEU A 140 20.43 7.95 17.88
CA LEU A 140 21.42 7.71 16.81
C LEU A 140 22.79 7.32 17.33
N ARG A 141 23.19 7.81 18.51
CA ARG A 141 24.49 7.42 19.13
C ARG A 141 24.56 5.94 19.47
N LEU A 142 23.40 5.27 19.57
CA LEU A 142 23.29 3.84 19.84
C LEU A 142 23.28 3.00 18.56
N VAL A 143 23.07 3.61 17.38
CA VAL A 143 22.99 2.90 16.09
C VAL A 143 24.41 2.49 15.65
N PRO A 144 24.66 1.19 15.36
CA PRO A 144 25.91 0.75 14.77
C PRO A 144 26.09 1.25 13.33
N LYS A 145 27.32 1.16 12.78
CA LYS A 145 27.60 1.50 11.37
C LYS A 145 27.11 0.40 10.44
N ILE A 146 25.83 0.43 10.10
CA ILE A 146 25.12 -0.54 9.26
C ILE A 146 24.63 0.09 7.95
N ILE A 147 24.17 -0.75 7.04
CA ILE A 147 23.49 -0.34 5.79
C ILE A 147 21.99 -0.30 6.07
N ILE A 148 21.36 0.84 5.82
CA ILE A 148 19.95 1.09 6.10
C ILE A 148 19.21 1.36 4.78
N ALA A 149 17.98 0.86 4.65
CA ALA A 149 17.03 1.31 3.65
C ALA A 149 15.87 2.05 4.34
N ASP A 150 15.65 3.30 3.97
CA ASP A 150 14.49 4.11 4.35
C ASP A 150 13.48 4.04 3.21
N LEU A 151 12.37 3.35 3.46
CA LEU A 151 11.35 3.03 2.47
C LEU A 151 10.18 4.01 2.59
N GLY A 152 9.97 4.84 1.56
CA GLY A 152 9.10 6.01 1.60
C GLY A 152 9.78 7.19 2.30
N ALA A 153 11.06 7.41 1.96
CA ALA A 153 11.92 8.37 2.65
C ALA A 153 11.47 9.84 2.54
N GLY A 154 10.60 10.17 1.58
CA GLY A 154 10.21 11.55 1.29
C GLY A 154 11.43 12.41 1.00
N GLU A 155 11.49 13.60 1.59
CA GLU A 155 12.65 14.50 1.51
C GLU A 155 13.83 14.07 2.41
N GLY A 156 13.67 12.95 3.16
CA GLY A 156 14.74 12.27 3.88
C GLY A 156 15.09 12.86 5.24
N MET A 157 14.14 13.38 5.96
CA MET A 157 14.38 13.94 7.29
C MET A 157 15.02 12.91 8.24
N ILE A 158 14.46 11.70 8.29
CA ILE A 158 15.02 10.60 9.11
C ILE A 158 16.28 10.06 8.46
N SER A 159 16.30 9.89 7.15
CA SER A 159 17.48 9.42 6.41
C SER A 159 18.71 10.28 6.66
N GLN A 160 18.58 11.61 6.67
CA GLN A 160 19.69 12.54 6.94
C GLN A 160 20.22 12.38 8.37
N LEU A 161 19.32 12.20 9.32
CA LEU A 161 19.65 11.94 10.71
C LEU A 161 20.42 10.60 10.85
N LEU A 162 19.91 9.54 10.23
CA LEU A 162 20.55 8.22 10.22
C LEU A 162 21.93 8.24 9.54
N ALA A 163 22.11 9.07 8.51
CA ALA A 163 23.36 9.20 7.76
C ALA A 163 24.54 9.67 8.61
N GLU A 164 24.30 10.35 9.74
CA GLU A 164 25.36 10.75 10.68
C GLU A 164 26.13 9.55 11.25
N ARG A 165 25.50 8.37 11.30
CA ARG A 165 26.06 7.16 11.92
C ARG A 165 26.12 5.96 10.99
N ALA A 166 25.16 5.81 10.09
CA ALA A 166 25.09 4.67 9.19
C ALA A 166 26.28 4.60 8.23
N LYS A 167 26.63 3.41 7.78
CA LYS A 167 27.59 3.19 6.70
C LYS A 167 27.06 3.75 5.38
N THR A 168 25.78 3.47 5.09
CA THR A 168 25.07 3.90 3.89
C THR A 168 23.59 3.92 4.21
N VAL A 169 22.86 4.92 3.71
CA VAL A 169 21.39 4.94 3.73
C VAL A 169 20.87 4.99 2.31
N TYR A 170 20.09 4.01 1.92
CA TYR A 170 19.31 4.02 0.69
C TYR A 170 17.95 4.63 0.97
N CYS A 171 17.65 5.75 0.32
CA CYS A 171 16.39 6.47 0.45
C CYS A 171 15.53 6.14 -0.77
N ILE A 172 14.44 5.41 -0.57
CA ILE A 172 13.54 5.00 -1.64
C ILE A 172 12.27 5.82 -1.55
N ASP A 173 11.91 6.51 -2.62
CA ASP A 173 10.63 7.21 -2.71
C ASP A 173 10.10 7.15 -4.14
N ARG A 174 8.76 7.14 -4.30
CA ARG A 174 8.12 7.09 -5.61
C ARG A 174 7.92 8.47 -6.25
N SER A 175 8.00 9.53 -5.46
CA SER A 175 7.91 10.92 -5.95
C SER A 175 9.26 11.42 -6.45
N LYS A 176 9.32 11.76 -7.73
CA LYS A 176 10.50 12.40 -8.35
C LYS A 176 10.88 13.70 -7.66
N SER A 177 9.89 14.46 -7.20
CA SER A 177 10.10 15.73 -6.50
C SER A 177 10.73 15.53 -5.13
N MET A 178 10.29 14.50 -4.38
CA MET A 178 10.88 14.11 -3.09
C MET A 178 12.32 13.66 -3.25
N VAL A 179 12.59 12.77 -4.21
CA VAL A 179 13.95 12.29 -4.52
C VAL A 179 14.88 13.44 -4.89
N ARG A 180 14.44 14.37 -5.76
CA ARG A 180 15.23 15.54 -6.14
C ARG A 180 15.55 16.42 -4.94
N LEU A 181 14.52 16.76 -4.16
CA LEU A 181 14.69 17.61 -2.98
C LEU A 181 15.61 16.96 -1.94
N GLY A 182 15.43 15.66 -1.69
CA GLY A 182 16.29 14.90 -0.77
C GLY A 182 17.75 14.90 -1.20
N LEU A 183 18.04 14.75 -2.50
CA LEU A 183 19.39 14.88 -3.06
C LEU A 183 19.98 16.26 -2.85
N GLU A 184 19.20 17.32 -3.06
CA GLU A 184 19.61 18.71 -2.85
C GLU A 184 19.96 18.96 -1.37
N LEU A 185 19.10 18.47 -0.46
CA LEU A 185 19.32 18.59 0.99
C LEU A 185 20.54 17.79 1.45
N ALA A 186 20.71 16.56 0.97
CA ALA A 186 21.87 15.73 1.26
C ALA A 186 23.19 16.44 0.86
N LYS A 187 23.20 17.00 -0.36
CA LYS A 187 24.35 17.78 -0.85
C LYS A 187 24.62 19.03 0.01
N LYS A 188 23.57 19.77 0.35
CA LYS A 188 23.65 20.98 1.18
C LYS A 188 24.22 20.66 2.56
N ASN A 189 23.87 19.52 3.13
CA ASN A 189 24.28 19.08 4.46
C ASN A 189 25.57 18.24 4.45
N GLY A 190 26.23 18.06 3.30
CA GLY A 190 27.49 17.33 3.17
C GLY A 190 27.39 15.83 3.42
N LEU A 191 26.22 15.22 3.26
CA LEU A 191 25.95 13.82 3.52
C LEU A 191 26.21 12.98 2.26
N SER A 192 27.41 12.41 2.15
CA SER A 192 27.83 11.63 0.96
C SER A 192 27.38 10.17 0.99
N ASN A 193 26.86 9.68 2.10
CA ASN A 193 26.43 8.29 2.30
C ASN A 193 24.92 8.08 2.17
N LEU A 194 24.18 9.12 1.73
CA LEU A 194 22.78 9.03 1.33
C LEU A 194 22.67 8.71 -0.16
N ASN A 195 21.89 7.67 -0.49
CA ASN A 195 21.69 7.23 -1.86
C ASN A 195 20.18 7.19 -2.19
N TYR A 196 19.69 8.26 -2.78
CA TYR A 196 18.31 8.36 -3.24
C TYR A 196 18.07 7.57 -4.50
N LYS A 197 16.97 6.81 -4.52
CA LYS A 197 16.49 6.06 -5.68
C LYS A 197 14.99 6.26 -5.83
N LEU A 198 14.57 6.52 -7.07
CA LEU A 198 13.16 6.48 -7.41
C LEU A 198 12.69 5.01 -7.37
N GLY A 199 11.67 4.72 -6.60
CA GLY A 199 11.14 3.36 -6.46
C GLY A 199 9.87 3.31 -5.62
N ASP A 200 9.13 2.23 -5.76
CA ASP A 200 7.91 1.94 -5.04
C ASP A 200 8.18 1.00 -3.86
N LEU A 201 7.41 1.15 -2.77
CA LEU A 201 7.48 0.26 -1.59
C LEU A 201 7.18 -1.19 -1.95
N GLU A 202 6.31 -1.40 -2.95
CA GLU A 202 5.88 -2.71 -3.42
C GLU A 202 6.82 -3.30 -4.49
N LYS A 203 7.86 -2.54 -4.91
CA LYS A 203 8.91 -2.97 -5.84
C LYS A 203 10.19 -2.20 -5.57
N VAL A 204 10.85 -2.52 -4.49
CA VAL A 204 12.05 -1.81 -4.01
C VAL A 204 13.24 -2.05 -4.94
N PRO A 205 13.89 -1.00 -5.48
CA PRO A 205 15.00 -1.11 -6.44
C PRO A 205 16.35 -1.43 -5.74
N LEU A 206 16.33 -2.40 -4.83
CA LEU A 206 17.49 -2.94 -4.12
C LEU A 206 17.56 -4.47 -4.34
N GLN A 207 18.77 -5.01 -4.25
CA GLN A 207 19.00 -6.45 -4.34
C GLN A 207 18.53 -7.16 -3.05
N ASP A 208 18.26 -8.45 -3.18
CA ASP A 208 17.97 -9.31 -2.04
C ASP A 208 19.12 -9.30 -1.05
N ASN A 209 18.84 -9.41 0.22
CA ASN A 209 19.83 -9.54 1.29
C ASN A 209 20.92 -8.42 1.26
N SER A 210 20.54 -7.18 0.94
CA SER A 210 21.49 -6.09 0.71
C SER A 210 21.61 -5.10 1.88
N VAL A 211 20.65 -5.06 2.79
CA VAL A 211 20.62 -4.11 3.90
C VAL A 211 20.52 -4.80 5.27
N ASP A 212 21.03 -4.14 6.30
CA ASP A 212 21.01 -4.65 7.68
C ASP A 212 19.73 -4.21 8.41
N LEU A 213 19.17 -3.06 8.00
CA LEU A 213 17.96 -2.48 8.57
C LEU A 213 17.09 -1.91 7.44
N ALA A 214 15.81 -2.24 7.43
CA ALA A 214 14.80 -1.56 6.66
C ALA A 214 13.91 -0.73 7.60
N LEU A 215 13.62 0.50 7.22
CA LEU A 215 12.76 1.42 7.95
C LEU A 215 11.59 1.82 7.07
N MET A 216 10.38 1.78 7.62
CA MET A 216 9.19 2.42 7.09
C MET A 216 8.69 3.41 8.14
N SER A 217 8.81 4.70 7.86
CA SER A 217 8.38 5.74 8.80
C SER A 217 7.32 6.60 8.17
N GLN A 218 6.09 6.48 8.65
CA GLN A 218 4.92 7.20 8.13
C GLN A 218 4.74 6.99 6.60
N SER A 219 4.98 5.77 6.13
CA SER A 219 4.97 5.46 4.69
C SER A 219 4.11 4.26 4.32
N LEU A 220 3.95 3.29 5.22
CA LEU A 220 3.21 2.06 4.91
C LEU A 220 1.71 2.33 4.67
N HIS A 221 1.12 3.32 5.37
CA HIS A 221 -0.28 3.70 5.16
C HIS A 221 -0.57 4.35 3.78
N HIS A 222 0.48 4.67 3.01
CA HIS A 222 0.35 5.12 1.62
C HIS A 222 0.49 3.99 0.59
N ALA A 223 0.90 2.77 0.99
CA ALA A 223 1.02 1.63 0.09
C ALA A 223 -0.36 1.18 -0.42
N GLU A 224 -0.43 0.77 -1.69
CA GLU A 224 -1.65 0.15 -2.23
C GLU A 224 -1.90 -1.20 -1.55
N ARG A 225 -0.82 -1.97 -1.37
CA ARG A 225 -0.82 -3.32 -0.79
C ARG A 225 0.25 -3.43 0.31
N PRO A 226 -0.06 -3.05 1.57
CA PRO A 226 0.91 -3.06 2.66
C PRO A 226 1.66 -4.39 2.82
N ASN A 227 0.97 -5.52 2.63
CA ASN A 227 1.59 -6.84 2.71
C ASN A 227 2.70 -7.04 1.66
N VAL A 228 2.52 -6.51 0.44
CA VAL A 228 3.54 -6.59 -0.61
C VAL A 228 4.73 -5.70 -0.26
N ALA A 229 4.47 -4.50 0.27
CA ALA A 229 5.53 -3.60 0.74
C ALA A 229 6.34 -4.23 1.88
N LEU A 230 5.69 -4.90 2.83
CA LEU A 230 6.37 -5.65 3.89
C LEU A 230 7.20 -6.81 3.33
N GLN A 231 6.69 -7.56 2.36
CA GLN A 231 7.44 -8.63 1.69
C GLN A 231 8.69 -8.10 0.98
N GLU A 232 8.60 -6.96 0.29
CA GLU A 232 9.74 -6.30 -0.32
C GLU A 232 10.78 -5.84 0.70
N ALA A 233 10.33 -5.30 1.84
CA ALA A 233 11.21 -4.95 2.96
C ALA A 233 11.95 -6.19 3.48
N PHE A 234 11.26 -7.31 3.65
CA PHE A 234 11.90 -8.58 4.06
C PHE A 234 12.86 -9.11 3.01
N ARG A 235 12.53 -9.02 1.72
CA ARG A 235 13.39 -9.48 0.62
C ARG A 235 14.75 -8.81 0.63
N ILE A 236 14.80 -7.51 0.88
CA ILE A 236 16.06 -6.74 0.86
C ILE A 236 16.88 -6.89 2.13
N LEU A 237 16.30 -7.39 3.24
CA LEU A 237 17.01 -7.60 4.50
C LEU A 237 17.96 -8.79 4.40
N LYS A 238 19.16 -8.61 4.94
CA LYS A 238 20.09 -9.71 5.16
C LYS A 238 19.55 -10.68 6.22
N PRO A 239 20.03 -11.93 6.26
CA PRO A 239 19.77 -12.83 7.37
C PRO A 239 20.17 -12.17 8.71
N GLY A 240 19.22 -12.11 9.66
CA GLY A 240 19.39 -11.41 10.92
C GLY A 240 19.19 -9.89 10.87
N GLY A 241 18.88 -9.33 9.71
CA GLY A 241 18.48 -7.93 9.54
C GLY A 241 17.13 -7.64 10.19
N GLN A 242 16.85 -6.36 10.42
CA GLN A 242 15.65 -5.92 11.14
C GLN A 242 14.78 -5.02 10.26
N LEU A 243 13.46 -5.16 10.38
CA LEU A 243 12.47 -4.22 9.87
C LEU A 243 11.91 -3.39 11.02
N ILE A 244 11.91 -2.07 10.86
CA ILE A 244 11.24 -1.15 11.77
C ILE A 244 10.11 -0.45 11.01
N VAL A 245 8.90 -0.54 11.52
CA VAL A 245 7.73 0.17 11.01
C VAL A 245 7.26 1.14 12.08
N ILE A 246 7.21 2.42 11.74
CA ILE A 246 6.63 3.49 12.56
C ILE A 246 5.51 4.09 11.73
N ASP A 247 4.28 3.78 12.09
CA ASP A 247 3.13 4.22 11.31
C ASP A 247 1.94 4.62 12.18
N LEU A 248 0.87 5.06 11.55
CA LEU A 248 -0.32 5.54 12.21
C LEU A 248 -1.03 4.37 12.92
N LYS A 249 -1.40 4.57 14.17
CA LYS A 249 -2.38 3.69 14.81
C LYS A 249 -3.75 3.93 14.17
N GLN A 250 -4.53 2.87 13.98
CA GLN A 250 -5.87 2.93 13.39
C GLN A 250 -6.71 4.05 14.01
N HIS A 251 -7.30 4.89 13.17
CA HIS A 251 -8.11 6.03 13.55
C HIS A 251 -9.28 6.24 12.59
N GLN A 252 -10.20 7.17 12.94
CA GLN A 252 -11.42 7.43 12.16
C GLN A 252 -11.41 8.80 11.46
N PHE A 253 -10.26 9.44 11.31
CA PHE A 253 -10.14 10.75 10.69
C PHE A 253 -10.16 10.64 9.18
N GLU A 254 -11.36 10.47 8.59
CA GLU A 254 -11.59 10.25 7.15
C GLU A 254 -11.02 11.37 6.25
N LYS A 255 -10.93 12.61 6.76
CA LYS A 255 -10.35 13.73 6.00
C LYS A 255 -8.87 13.52 5.67
N ALA A 256 -8.16 12.67 6.40
CA ALA A 256 -6.75 12.35 6.14
C ALA A 256 -6.53 11.86 4.70
N ARG A 257 -7.47 11.09 4.16
CA ARG A 257 -7.42 10.60 2.78
C ARG A 257 -7.41 11.72 1.73
N GLN A 258 -8.10 12.83 1.99
CA GLN A 258 -8.14 13.97 1.09
C GLN A 258 -7.00 14.95 1.37
N LEU A 259 -6.63 15.14 2.63
CA LEU A 259 -5.62 16.13 3.03
C LEU A 259 -4.20 15.62 2.86
N TYR A 260 -3.99 14.32 3.10
CA TYR A 260 -2.64 13.73 3.16
C TYR A 260 -2.44 12.58 2.16
N SER A 261 -3.48 12.24 1.37
CA SER A 261 -3.48 11.07 0.47
C SER A 261 -3.26 9.73 1.20
N ASP A 262 -3.71 9.63 2.46
CA ASP A 262 -3.63 8.40 3.22
C ASP A 262 -4.50 7.33 2.56
N ARG A 263 -3.91 6.21 2.21
CA ARG A 263 -4.61 5.05 1.66
C ARG A 263 -5.28 4.27 2.78
N TRP A 264 -4.57 4.11 3.87
CA TRP A 264 -5.00 3.43 5.09
C TRP A 264 -5.07 4.43 6.24
N LEU A 265 -6.11 4.34 7.06
CA LEU A 265 -6.26 5.19 8.26
C LEU A 265 -5.53 4.58 9.46
N GLY A 266 -4.27 4.23 9.26
CA GLY A 266 -3.45 3.52 10.23
C GLY A 266 -3.79 2.03 10.33
N PHE A 267 -3.10 1.34 11.23
CA PHE A 267 -3.15 -0.10 11.39
C PHE A 267 -3.49 -0.45 12.84
N ALA A 268 -4.23 -1.54 13.04
CA ALA A 268 -4.45 -2.09 14.38
C ALA A 268 -3.18 -2.82 14.85
N GLU A 269 -2.98 -2.89 16.18
CA GLU A 269 -1.78 -3.49 16.78
C GLU A 269 -1.57 -4.98 16.42
N ASN A 270 -2.62 -5.65 15.98
CA ASN A 270 -2.62 -7.07 15.59
C ASN A 270 -2.61 -7.28 14.07
N GLU A 271 -2.50 -6.22 13.27
CA GLU A 271 -2.50 -6.31 11.80
C GLU A 271 -1.10 -6.25 11.19
N LEU A 272 -0.13 -5.76 11.91
CA LEU A 272 1.29 -5.70 11.58
C LEU A 272 2.06 -6.69 12.44
#